data_5859f9bd57805b9245103a84e9fd457d
#
_entry.id   5859f9bd57805b9245103a84e9fd457d
#
_cell.length_a   1.000
_cell.length_b   1.000
_cell.length_c   1.000
_cell.angle_alpha   90.00
_cell.angle_beta   90.00
_cell.angle_gamma   90.00
#
_symmetry.space_group_name_H-M   'P 1'
#
loop_
_entity.id
_entity.type
_entity.pdbx_description
1 polymer ?
#
loop_
_entity_poly.entity_id
_entity_poly.type
_entity_poly.pdbx_seq_one_letter_code
_entity_poly.pdbx_strand_id
1 'polypeptide(L)'
;MHAFTALVRKPGLKFSQALSEHPQKNNIDLARALRQHECYVEALQEVGGKVEHLPPQDHLPDATFVEDTAVILHDKILLCPMKEPSRQEEVQSIASVLKTHGDCMKLDSYATLDGGDVMQTTPDAIFVGLSNRTNLQAITALAKLTSKKVIPVAVTKGLHLKSAATYLGNNLLIIDPSRVDSSNLQHFDWIEVTGSESYSANCLALGNSVLMPAGFPNVSEQIRAHGLETLELE
;
A
#
# COMPACT_ATOMS: atom_id res chain seq x y z
N MET A 1 -11.83 -13.05 13.74
CA MET A 1 -10.81 -12.78 12.67
C MET A 1 -11.53 -12.76 11.34
N HIS A 2 -11.41 -11.68 10.57
CA HIS A 2 -11.89 -11.67 9.20
C HIS A 2 -10.87 -12.42 8.34
N ALA A 3 -11.28 -13.55 7.73
CA ALA A 3 -10.42 -14.29 6.81
C ALA A 3 -10.17 -13.42 5.56
N PHE A 4 -8.92 -13.23 5.20
CA PHE A 4 -8.50 -12.55 3.98
C PHE A 4 -7.52 -13.41 3.18
N THR A 5 -7.39 -13.13 1.89
CA THR A 5 -6.36 -13.74 1.05
C THR A 5 -5.38 -12.66 0.63
N ALA A 6 -4.10 -12.86 0.91
CA ALA A 6 -3.02 -11.98 0.49
C ALA A 6 -2.31 -12.58 -0.74
N LEU A 7 -2.26 -11.82 -1.82
CA LEU A 7 -1.45 -12.16 -2.99
C LEU A 7 -0.05 -11.58 -2.80
N VAL A 8 0.95 -12.41 -2.77
CA VAL A 8 2.35 -11.99 -2.56
C VAL A 8 3.25 -12.46 -3.69
N ARG A 9 4.28 -11.67 -3.99
CA ARG A 9 5.34 -12.07 -4.93
C ARG A 9 6.70 -11.77 -4.31
N LYS A 10 7.55 -12.78 -4.23
CA LYS A 10 8.91 -12.61 -3.73
C LYS A 10 9.72 -11.66 -4.62
N PRO A 11 10.67 -10.89 -4.04
CA PRO A 11 11.62 -10.09 -4.82
C PRO A 11 12.30 -10.92 -5.89
N GLY A 12 12.31 -10.43 -7.13
CA GLY A 12 12.97 -11.05 -8.28
C GLY A 12 14.46 -10.74 -8.35
N LEU A 13 15.19 -11.35 -9.28
CA LEU A 13 16.64 -11.19 -9.43
C LEU A 13 17.06 -9.73 -9.71
N LYS A 14 16.20 -8.92 -10.32
CA LYS A 14 16.47 -7.52 -10.60
C LYS A 14 15.98 -6.56 -9.50
N PHE A 15 15.57 -7.03 -8.34
CA PHE A 15 15.04 -6.19 -7.26
C PHE A 15 15.99 -5.06 -6.83
N SER A 16 17.30 -5.25 -6.92
CA SER A 16 18.28 -4.18 -6.67
C SER A 16 18.18 -2.98 -7.63
N GLN A 17 17.44 -3.12 -8.74
CA GLN A 17 17.16 -2.07 -9.72
C GLN A 17 15.77 -1.43 -9.53
N ALA A 18 15.05 -1.78 -8.46
CA ALA A 18 13.72 -1.25 -8.16
C ALA A 18 13.74 0.27 -8.04
N LEU A 19 12.64 0.90 -8.44
CA LEU A 19 12.48 2.35 -8.37
C LEU A 19 12.46 2.81 -6.92
N SER A 20 13.37 3.69 -6.55
CA SER A 20 13.48 4.21 -5.20
C SER A 20 14.11 5.61 -5.20
N GLU A 21 13.60 6.47 -4.33
CA GLU A 21 14.19 7.77 -4.01
C GLU A 21 15.15 7.69 -2.80
N HIS A 22 15.26 6.51 -2.17
CA HIS A 22 16.10 6.34 -0.98
C HIS A 22 17.59 6.53 -1.31
N PRO A 23 18.37 7.27 -0.49
CA PRO A 23 19.78 7.51 -0.74
C PRO A 23 20.64 6.24 -0.87
N GLN A 24 20.23 5.15 -0.22
CA GLN A 24 20.91 3.86 -0.23
C GLN A 24 20.34 2.85 -1.24
N LYS A 25 19.54 3.29 -2.21
CA LYS A 25 18.89 2.40 -3.19
C LYS A 25 19.86 1.46 -3.94
N ASN A 26 21.11 1.87 -4.12
CA ASN A 26 22.13 1.07 -4.79
C ASN A 26 22.73 -0.03 -3.89
N ASN A 27 22.37 -0.08 -2.60
CA ASN A 27 22.86 -1.03 -1.61
C ASN A 27 21.83 -2.12 -1.27
N ILE A 28 20.84 -2.33 -2.13
CA ILE A 28 19.82 -3.36 -1.89
C ILE A 28 20.47 -4.74 -1.97
N ASP A 29 20.41 -5.47 -0.87
CA ASP A 29 20.82 -6.88 -0.76
C ASP A 29 19.62 -7.79 -1.02
N LEU A 30 19.63 -8.47 -2.16
CA LEU A 30 18.56 -9.38 -2.55
C LEU A 30 18.35 -10.52 -1.54
N ALA A 31 19.43 -11.08 -0.97
CA ALA A 31 19.30 -12.16 0.00
C ALA A 31 18.62 -11.69 1.29
N ARG A 32 18.93 -10.46 1.74
CA ARG A 32 18.24 -9.83 2.87
C ARG A 32 16.77 -9.54 2.53
N ALA A 33 16.49 -8.98 1.36
CA ALA A 33 15.11 -8.70 0.92
C ALA A 33 14.25 -9.96 0.83
N LEU A 34 14.81 -11.07 0.39
CA LEU A 34 14.11 -12.37 0.36
C LEU A 34 13.76 -12.86 1.77
N ARG A 35 14.68 -12.77 2.73
CA ARG A 35 14.40 -13.13 4.14
C ARG A 35 13.34 -12.21 4.75
N GLN A 36 13.44 -10.91 4.53
CA GLN A 36 12.43 -9.94 5.01
C GLN A 36 11.04 -10.22 4.42
N HIS A 37 10.98 -10.60 3.14
CA HIS A 37 9.74 -11.00 2.50
C HIS A 37 9.16 -12.30 3.09
N GLU A 38 10.01 -13.28 3.45
CA GLU A 38 9.60 -14.50 4.15
C GLU A 38 8.98 -14.17 5.52
N CYS A 39 9.64 -13.32 6.32
CA CYS A 39 9.09 -12.85 7.61
C CYS A 39 7.75 -12.09 7.42
N TYR A 40 7.63 -11.28 6.37
CA TYR A 40 6.37 -10.61 6.06
C TYR A 40 5.25 -11.60 5.72
N VAL A 41 5.55 -12.66 4.97
CA VAL A 41 4.59 -13.74 4.65
C VAL A 41 4.16 -14.48 5.91
N GLU A 42 5.10 -14.81 6.79
CA GLU A 42 4.81 -15.45 8.08
C GLU A 42 3.91 -14.59 8.96
N ALA A 43 4.18 -13.27 9.03
CA ALA A 43 3.34 -12.34 9.77
C ALA A 43 1.91 -12.24 9.20
N LEU A 44 1.74 -12.23 7.87
CA LEU A 44 0.41 -12.29 7.25
C LEU A 44 -0.37 -13.55 7.62
N GLN A 45 0.31 -14.70 7.73
CA GLN A 45 -0.31 -15.97 8.15
C GLN A 45 -0.63 -15.97 9.65
N GLU A 46 0.26 -15.42 10.49
CA GLU A 46 0.05 -15.30 11.94
C GLU A 46 -1.21 -14.51 12.27
N VAL A 47 -1.49 -13.45 11.53
CA VAL A 47 -2.73 -12.66 11.69
C VAL A 47 -3.96 -13.27 11.01
N GLY A 48 -3.86 -14.52 10.54
CA GLY A 48 -5.00 -15.30 10.01
C GLY A 48 -5.23 -15.16 8.51
N GLY A 49 -4.27 -14.60 7.77
CA GLY A 49 -4.33 -14.50 6.31
C GLY A 49 -4.04 -15.82 5.61
N LYS A 50 -4.79 -16.12 4.55
CA LYS A 50 -4.38 -17.10 3.55
C LYS A 50 -3.43 -16.43 2.57
N VAL A 51 -2.20 -16.95 2.41
CA VAL A 51 -1.23 -16.40 1.47
C VAL A 51 -1.23 -17.21 0.19
N GLU A 52 -1.35 -16.52 -0.95
CA GLU A 52 -1.23 -17.07 -2.29
C GLU A 52 0.01 -16.47 -2.97
N HIS A 53 0.94 -17.35 -3.35
CA HIS A 53 2.19 -16.93 -3.97
C HIS A 53 2.03 -16.80 -5.49
N LEU A 54 2.30 -15.60 -5.98
CA LEU A 54 2.36 -15.32 -7.41
C LEU A 54 3.67 -15.87 -8.01
N PRO A 55 3.67 -16.26 -9.30
CA PRO A 55 4.90 -16.63 -9.99
C PRO A 55 5.94 -15.51 -9.93
N PRO A 56 7.23 -15.83 -9.76
CA PRO A 56 8.29 -14.81 -9.75
C PRO A 56 8.39 -14.11 -11.10
N GLN A 57 8.80 -12.83 -11.05
CA GLN A 57 8.99 -11.96 -12.23
C GLN A 57 10.41 -11.39 -12.17
N ASP A 58 11.40 -12.23 -12.45
CA ASP A 58 12.82 -11.88 -12.26
C ASP A 58 13.30 -10.71 -13.13
N HIS A 59 12.60 -10.41 -14.22
CA HIS A 59 12.91 -9.31 -15.12
C HIS A 59 12.25 -7.97 -14.74
N LEU A 60 11.29 -7.98 -13.81
CA LEU A 60 10.58 -6.80 -13.33
C LEU A 60 11.06 -6.44 -11.91
N PRO A 61 11.85 -5.37 -11.77
CA PRO A 61 12.46 -4.99 -10.49
C PRO A 61 11.44 -4.75 -9.37
N ASP A 62 10.32 -4.13 -9.70
CA ASP A 62 9.31 -3.68 -8.73
C ASP A 62 8.15 -4.66 -8.52
N ALA A 63 8.17 -5.83 -9.16
CA ALA A 63 7.05 -6.76 -9.19
C ALA A 63 6.66 -7.35 -7.82
N THR A 64 7.50 -7.19 -6.78
CA THR A 64 7.16 -7.55 -5.41
C THR A 64 6.11 -6.61 -4.78
N PHE A 65 5.99 -5.37 -5.28
CA PHE A 65 5.02 -4.39 -4.81
C PHE A 65 3.63 -4.62 -5.44
N VAL A 66 3.06 -5.78 -5.16
CA VAL A 66 1.80 -6.26 -5.74
C VAL A 66 0.64 -5.30 -5.47
N GLU A 67 0.64 -4.62 -4.31
CA GLU A 67 -0.38 -3.67 -3.90
C GLU A 67 -0.61 -2.55 -4.94
N ASP A 68 0.45 -2.10 -5.60
CA ASP A 68 0.37 -1.01 -6.56
C ASP A 68 -0.39 -1.37 -7.84
N THR A 69 -0.50 -2.66 -8.15
CA THR A 69 -1.02 -3.15 -9.44
C THR A 69 -2.54 -3.21 -9.51
N ALA A 70 -3.24 -3.25 -8.36
CA ALA A 70 -4.69 -3.37 -8.33
C ALA A 70 -5.31 -2.78 -7.06
N VAL A 71 -6.54 -2.27 -7.19
CA VAL A 71 -7.37 -1.83 -6.05
C VAL A 71 -8.60 -2.73 -5.96
N ILE A 72 -8.79 -3.33 -4.79
CA ILE A 72 -9.97 -4.15 -4.50
C ILE A 72 -11.08 -3.22 -4.03
N LEU A 73 -12.09 -3.04 -4.84
CA LEU A 73 -13.37 -2.40 -4.48
C LEU A 73 -14.35 -3.50 -4.12
N HIS A 74 -15.32 -3.23 -3.28
CA HIS A 74 -16.23 -4.22 -2.67
C HIS A 74 -16.57 -5.43 -3.58
N ASP A 75 -17.03 -5.19 -4.81
CA ASP A 75 -17.49 -6.18 -5.79
C ASP A 75 -16.68 -6.20 -7.09
N LYS A 76 -15.64 -5.37 -7.18
CA LYS A 76 -14.87 -5.17 -8.39
C LYS A 76 -13.38 -5.05 -8.09
N ILE A 77 -12.58 -5.40 -9.06
CA ILE A 77 -11.12 -5.28 -9.01
C ILE A 77 -10.68 -4.29 -10.08
N LEU A 78 -10.14 -3.16 -9.65
CA LEU A 78 -9.58 -2.18 -10.57
C LEU A 78 -8.12 -2.51 -10.83
N LEU A 79 -7.77 -2.84 -12.08
CA LEU A 79 -6.38 -2.96 -12.52
C LEU A 79 -5.81 -1.55 -12.70
N CYS A 80 -4.73 -1.25 -11.99
CA CYS A 80 -4.14 0.08 -11.96
C CYS A 80 -3.44 0.42 -13.27
N PRO A 81 -3.79 1.54 -13.94
CA PRO A 81 -3.05 2.04 -15.10
C PRO A 81 -1.77 2.75 -14.62
N MET A 82 -0.73 1.96 -14.35
CA MET A 82 0.51 2.48 -13.80
C MET A 82 1.19 3.47 -14.73
N LYS A 83 1.66 4.59 -14.18
CA LYS A 83 2.35 5.65 -14.93
C LYS A 83 3.71 5.18 -15.44
N GLU A 84 4.46 4.44 -14.60
CA GLU A 84 5.81 4.00 -14.92
C GLU A 84 5.79 2.88 -15.96
N PRO A 85 6.40 3.09 -17.17
CA PRO A 85 6.38 2.09 -18.22
C PRO A 85 6.99 0.75 -17.82
N SER A 86 8.04 0.77 -16.98
CA SER A 86 8.70 -0.44 -16.47
C SER A 86 7.80 -1.30 -15.59
N ARG A 87 6.71 -0.74 -15.03
CA ARG A 87 5.79 -1.42 -14.13
C ARG A 87 4.48 -1.87 -14.80
N GLN A 88 4.21 -1.44 -16.02
CA GLN A 88 2.93 -1.76 -16.69
C GLN A 88 2.75 -3.27 -16.95
N GLU A 89 3.84 -4.00 -17.17
CA GLU A 89 3.81 -5.45 -17.35
C GLU A 89 3.42 -6.20 -16.06
N GLU A 90 3.71 -5.63 -14.88
CA GLU A 90 3.32 -6.18 -13.59
C GLU A 90 1.80 -6.37 -13.48
N VAL A 91 1.04 -5.39 -13.97
CA VAL A 91 -0.44 -5.41 -13.97
C VAL A 91 -0.98 -6.54 -14.84
N GLN A 92 -0.34 -6.82 -15.99
CA GLN A 92 -0.75 -7.91 -16.86
C GLN A 92 -0.53 -9.27 -16.19
N SER A 93 0.58 -9.40 -15.48
CA SER A 93 0.95 -10.64 -14.79
C SER A 93 0.00 -11.01 -13.65
N ILE A 94 -0.59 -10.01 -12.96
CA ILE A 94 -1.54 -10.26 -11.88
C ILE A 94 -2.99 -10.38 -12.36
N ALA A 95 -3.33 -9.78 -13.49
CA ALA A 95 -4.70 -9.74 -13.99
C ALA A 95 -5.31 -11.13 -14.20
N SER A 96 -4.53 -12.12 -14.60
CA SER A 96 -4.99 -13.51 -14.79
C SER A 96 -5.39 -14.16 -13.46
N VAL A 97 -4.64 -13.89 -12.39
CA VAL A 97 -4.95 -14.39 -11.04
C VAL A 97 -6.16 -13.66 -10.48
N LEU A 98 -6.18 -12.33 -10.56
CA LEU A 98 -7.28 -11.53 -10.03
C LEU A 98 -8.64 -11.85 -10.66
N LYS A 99 -8.69 -12.25 -11.92
CA LYS A 99 -9.92 -12.71 -12.58
C LYS A 99 -10.55 -13.94 -11.93
N THR A 100 -9.80 -14.73 -11.18
CA THR A 100 -10.35 -15.87 -10.43
C THR A 100 -11.00 -15.44 -9.11
N HIS A 101 -10.74 -14.19 -8.68
CA HIS A 101 -11.27 -13.61 -7.44
C HIS A 101 -12.41 -12.62 -7.67
N GLY A 102 -12.60 -12.12 -8.90
CA GLY A 102 -13.67 -11.17 -9.21
C GLY A 102 -13.57 -10.52 -10.58
N ASP A 103 -14.51 -9.64 -10.86
CA ASP A 103 -14.58 -8.90 -12.12
C ASP A 103 -13.51 -7.81 -12.16
N CYS A 104 -12.58 -7.93 -13.13
CA CYS A 104 -11.52 -6.97 -13.34
C CYS A 104 -11.94 -5.88 -14.32
N MET A 105 -11.67 -4.62 -13.95
CA MET A 105 -11.93 -3.44 -14.77
C MET A 105 -10.68 -2.58 -14.95
N LYS A 106 -10.71 -1.67 -15.92
CA LYS A 106 -9.65 -0.71 -16.20
C LYS A 106 -10.23 0.69 -16.27
N LEU A 107 -9.41 1.68 -15.99
CA LEU A 107 -9.72 3.09 -16.24
C LEU A 107 -9.39 3.48 -17.70
N ASP A 108 -9.88 4.65 -18.11
CA ASP A 108 -9.58 5.24 -19.39
C ASP A 108 -8.07 5.53 -19.58
N SER A 109 -7.62 5.64 -20.81
CA SER A 109 -6.21 5.72 -21.20
C SER A 109 -5.40 6.91 -20.66
N TYR A 110 -6.07 7.97 -20.20
CA TYR A 110 -5.40 9.14 -19.62
C TYR A 110 -5.24 9.08 -18.10
N ALA A 111 -5.87 8.10 -17.44
CA ALA A 111 -5.74 7.89 -16.02
C ALA A 111 -4.40 7.22 -15.69
N THR A 112 -3.74 7.67 -14.63
CA THR A 112 -2.61 6.96 -14.01
C THR A 112 -2.89 6.79 -12.52
N LEU A 113 -2.69 5.56 -12.03
CA LEU A 113 -2.97 5.16 -10.66
C LEU A 113 -2.01 4.08 -10.21
N ASP A 114 -1.41 4.25 -9.04
CA ASP A 114 -0.77 3.17 -8.30
C ASP A 114 -1.62 2.86 -7.05
N GLY A 115 -1.81 1.59 -6.72
CA GLY A 115 -2.65 1.17 -5.58
C GLY A 115 -2.14 1.67 -4.22
N GLY A 116 -0.83 1.96 -4.11
CA GLY A 116 -0.21 2.61 -2.95
C GLY A 116 -0.76 4.01 -2.63
N ASP A 117 -1.43 4.66 -3.60
CA ASP A 117 -2.12 5.92 -3.38
C ASP A 117 -3.59 5.77 -2.93
N VAL A 118 -4.15 4.55 -2.91
CA VAL A 118 -5.56 4.34 -2.57
C VAL A 118 -5.72 3.83 -1.15
N MET A 119 -6.18 4.69 -0.26
CA MET A 119 -6.44 4.38 1.15
C MET A 119 -7.95 4.31 1.39
N GLN A 120 -8.46 3.11 1.62
CA GLN A 120 -9.85 2.88 2.02
C GLN A 120 -9.95 2.96 3.54
N THR A 121 -10.79 3.86 4.05
CA THR A 121 -10.86 4.12 5.49
C THR A 121 -12.14 3.57 6.11
N THR A 122 -13.24 4.20 5.84
CA THR A 122 -14.56 3.79 6.34
C THR A 122 -15.35 3.11 5.21
N PRO A 123 -16.50 2.50 5.50
CA PRO A 123 -17.39 2.01 4.45
C PRO A 123 -17.70 3.05 3.38
N ASP A 124 -17.69 4.34 3.73
CA ASP A 124 -18.22 5.43 2.90
C ASP A 124 -17.16 6.30 2.22
N ALA A 125 -15.86 6.14 2.52
CA ALA A 125 -14.82 7.00 1.98
C ALA A 125 -13.60 6.23 1.47
N ILE A 126 -12.98 6.78 0.41
CA ILE A 126 -11.69 6.40 -0.15
C ILE A 126 -10.86 7.66 -0.31
N PHE A 127 -9.71 7.72 0.34
CA PHE A 127 -8.74 8.80 0.15
C PHE A 127 -7.73 8.38 -0.91
N VAL A 128 -7.46 9.27 -1.87
CA VAL A 128 -6.57 8.94 -2.98
C VAL A 128 -5.47 9.99 -3.08
N GLY A 129 -4.24 9.53 -3.00
CA GLY A 129 -3.06 10.36 -3.15
C GLY A 129 -2.99 10.97 -4.55
N LEU A 130 -2.93 12.31 -4.63
CA LEU A 130 -2.51 13.01 -5.85
C LEU A 130 -0.99 13.15 -5.78
N SER A 131 -0.32 12.25 -6.48
CA SER A 131 1.13 12.05 -6.40
C SER A 131 1.79 12.14 -7.77
N ASN A 132 3.09 11.85 -7.84
CA ASN A 132 3.77 11.67 -9.12
C ASN A 132 3.31 10.42 -9.90
N ARG A 133 2.61 9.50 -9.26
CA ARG A 133 2.12 8.23 -9.82
C ARG A 133 0.64 8.25 -10.16
N THR A 134 -0.14 9.02 -9.42
CA THR A 134 -1.60 9.07 -9.51
C THR A 134 -2.07 10.47 -9.89
N ASN A 135 -2.86 10.57 -10.94
CA ASN A 135 -3.37 11.84 -11.46
C ASN A 135 -4.87 12.06 -11.14
N LEU A 136 -5.32 13.31 -11.31
CA LEU A 136 -6.69 13.71 -11.05
C LEU A 136 -7.71 12.98 -11.94
N GLN A 137 -7.32 12.59 -13.15
CA GLN A 137 -8.16 11.84 -14.08
C GLN A 137 -8.50 10.46 -13.49
N ALA A 138 -7.52 9.78 -12.88
CA ALA A 138 -7.76 8.50 -12.20
C ALA A 138 -8.68 8.66 -10.99
N ILE A 139 -8.51 9.70 -10.18
CA ILE A 139 -9.37 9.99 -9.03
C ILE A 139 -10.82 10.23 -9.48
N THR A 140 -11.00 11.03 -10.53
CA THR A 140 -12.32 11.31 -11.10
C THR A 140 -13.00 10.06 -11.70
N ALA A 141 -12.20 9.20 -12.34
CA ALA A 141 -12.69 7.94 -12.91
C ALA A 141 -13.05 6.94 -11.80
N LEU A 142 -12.22 6.81 -10.75
CA LEU A 142 -12.51 5.97 -9.59
C LEU A 142 -13.81 6.37 -8.90
N ALA A 143 -14.08 7.67 -8.76
CA ALA A 143 -15.31 8.17 -8.15
C ALA A 143 -16.58 7.74 -8.90
N LYS A 144 -16.49 7.41 -10.20
CA LYS A 144 -17.62 6.87 -10.99
C LYS A 144 -17.82 5.36 -10.82
N LEU A 145 -16.84 4.67 -10.28
CA LEU A 145 -16.84 3.19 -10.14
C LEU A 145 -17.34 2.72 -8.79
N THR A 146 -17.48 3.61 -7.83
CA THR A 146 -17.88 3.31 -6.45
C THR A 146 -18.95 4.27 -5.96
N SER A 147 -19.79 3.83 -5.04
CA SER A 147 -20.71 4.70 -4.31
C SER A 147 -20.05 5.46 -3.16
N LYS A 148 -18.81 5.11 -2.82
CA LYS A 148 -18.05 5.76 -1.76
C LYS A 148 -17.60 7.16 -2.18
N LYS A 149 -17.49 8.06 -1.21
CA LYS A 149 -16.89 9.38 -1.45
C LYS A 149 -15.39 9.23 -1.72
N VAL A 150 -14.93 9.66 -2.90
CA VAL A 150 -13.51 9.66 -3.26
C VAL A 150 -12.94 11.04 -3.00
N ILE A 151 -11.93 11.14 -2.15
CA ILE A 151 -11.37 12.39 -1.62
C ILE A 151 -9.88 12.46 -2.01
N PRO A 152 -9.45 13.46 -2.79
CA PRO A 152 -8.04 13.64 -3.10
C PRO A 152 -7.25 14.14 -1.89
N VAL A 153 -6.01 13.65 -1.77
CA VAL A 153 -5.00 14.11 -0.79
C VAL A 153 -3.71 14.39 -1.55
N ALA A 154 -3.24 15.63 -1.55
CA ALA A 154 -1.98 15.93 -2.22
C ALA A 154 -0.80 15.29 -1.47
N VAL A 155 0.01 14.50 -2.17
CA VAL A 155 1.27 13.94 -1.67
C VAL A 155 2.37 14.91 -2.01
N THR A 156 2.94 15.56 -1.00
CA THR A 156 3.94 16.63 -1.16
C THR A 156 5.37 16.11 -1.14
N LYS A 157 5.60 14.95 -0.48
CA LYS A 157 6.91 14.28 -0.41
C LYS A 157 6.74 12.76 -0.38
N GLY A 158 7.62 12.08 -1.08
CA GLY A 158 7.62 10.61 -1.16
C GLY A 158 6.77 10.07 -2.30
N LEU A 159 6.62 8.76 -2.33
CA LEU A 159 6.13 8.05 -3.52
C LEU A 159 4.60 7.98 -3.56
N HIS A 160 3.97 7.61 -2.45
CA HIS A 160 2.53 7.34 -2.35
C HIS A 160 1.92 7.87 -1.05
N LEU A 161 0.60 8.04 -1.04
CA LEU A 161 -0.17 8.38 0.16
C LEU A 161 0.09 7.37 1.29
N LYS A 162 -0.01 6.06 1.01
CA LYS A 162 0.13 5.02 2.04
C LYS A 162 1.55 4.84 2.58
N SER A 163 2.56 5.47 1.97
CA SER A 163 3.88 5.58 2.57
C SER A 163 4.02 6.74 3.57
N ALA A 164 3.01 7.61 3.67
CA ALA A 164 2.99 8.77 4.55
C ALA A 164 1.79 8.78 5.51
N ALA A 165 0.76 7.98 5.25
CA ALA A 165 -0.42 7.86 6.09
C ALA A 165 -1.06 6.48 5.94
N THR A 166 -1.36 5.80 7.05
CA THR A 166 -2.07 4.52 7.05
C THR A 166 -3.26 4.58 8.00
N TYR A 167 -4.43 4.16 7.50
CA TYR A 167 -5.63 4.03 8.31
C TYR A 167 -5.57 2.73 9.14
N LEU A 168 -5.64 2.86 10.47
CA LEU A 168 -5.53 1.74 11.40
C LEU A 168 -6.89 1.17 11.84
N GLY A 169 -7.99 1.73 11.35
CA GLY A 169 -9.34 1.39 11.82
C GLY A 169 -9.83 2.35 12.91
N ASN A 170 -11.10 2.22 13.32
CA ASN A 170 -11.71 2.96 14.44
C ASN A 170 -11.44 4.48 14.43
N ASN A 171 -11.49 5.10 13.25
CA ASN A 171 -11.18 6.52 13.05
C ASN A 171 -9.71 6.92 13.34
N LEU A 172 -8.80 5.97 13.50
CA LEU A 172 -7.40 6.21 13.84
C LEU A 172 -6.53 6.18 12.56
N LEU A 173 -5.65 7.15 12.44
CA LEU A 173 -4.69 7.31 11.34
C LEU A 173 -3.29 7.50 11.90
N ILE A 174 -2.32 6.72 11.44
CA ILE A 174 -0.91 7.08 11.60
C ILE A 174 -0.49 7.91 10.40
N ILE A 175 0.18 9.07 10.63
CA ILE A 175 0.44 10.04 9.56
C ILE A 175 1.70 10.85 9.82
N ASP A 176 2.45 11.09 8.75
CA ASP A 176 3.45 12.18 8.68
C ASP A 176 2.84 13.38 7.93
N PRO A 177 2.34 14.40 8.64
CA PRO A 177 1.67 15.55 8.02
C PRO A 177 2.64 16.44 7.21
N SER A 178 3.94 16.26 7.34
CA SER A 178 4.93 16.99 6.53
C SER A 178 5.04 16.48 5.08
N ARG A 179 4.42 15.33 4.79
CA ARG A 179 4.49 14.63 3.50
C ARG A 179 3.20 14.67 2.69
N VAL A 180 2.09 15.10 3.29
CA VAL A 180 0.78 15.18 2.65
C VAL A 180 0.06 16.46 3.02
N ASP A 181 -0.85 16.93 2.16
CA ASP A 181 -1.83 17.93 2.58
C ASP A 181 -2.92 17.25 3.42
N SER A 182 -2.83 17.45 4.72
CA SER A 182 -3.68 16.78 5.70
C SER A 182 -5.04 17.45 5.92
N SER A 183 -5.39 18.52 5.17
CA SER A 183 -6.63 19.30 5.38
C SER A 183 -7.90 18.45 5.33
N ASN A 184 -7.94 17.45 4.46
CA ASN A 184 -9.05 16.50 4.35
C ASN A 184 -9.01 15.35 5.37
N LEU A 185 -7.96 15.24 6.19
CA LEU A 185 -7.74 14.14 7.12
C LEU A 185 -7.93 14.53 8.59
N GLN A 186 -8.18 15.79 8.90
CA GLN A 186 -8.25 16.35 10.26
C GLN A 186 -9.40 15.80 11.12
N HIS A 187 -10.35 15.10 10.54
CA HIS A 187 -11.45 14.47 11.27
C HIS A 187 -11.09 13.09 11.87
N PHE A 188 -9.92 12.54 11.52
CA PHE A 188 -9.38 11.34 12.14
C PHE A 188 -8.64 11.67 13.45
N ASP A 189 -8.58 10.72 14.35
CA ASP A 189 -7.63 10.72 15.45
C ASP A 189 -6.25 10.35 14.91
N TRP A 190 -5.19 11.07 15.28
CA TRP A 190 -3.88 10.85 14.70
C TRP A 190 -2.87 10.29 15.70
N ILE A 191 -2.08 9.33 15.22
CA ILE A 191 -0.73 9.09 15.70
C ILE A 191 0.18 9.84 14.74
N GLU A 192 0.63 11.03 15.16
CA GLU A 192 1.50 11.86 14.34
C GLU A 192 2.95 11.39 14.45
N VAL A 193 3.59 11.18 13.31
CA VAL A 193 5.01 10.80 13.22
C VAL A 193 5.76 11.79 12.34
N THR A 194 6.99 12.11 12.72
CA THR A 194 7.83 13.08 11.98
C THR A 194 9.32 12.74 12.08
N GLY A 195 10.12 13.32 11.22
CA GLY A 195 11.58 13.17 11.28
C GLY A 195 12.04 11.72 11.18
N SER A 196 12.74 11.23 12.19
CA SER A 196 13.26 9.85 12.21
C SER A 196 12.16 8.78 12.32
N GLU A 197 10.97 9.13 12.81
CA GLU A 197 9.83 8.22 12.94
C GLU A 197 8.93 8.19 11.70
N SER A 198 9.14 9.09 10.73
CA SER A 198 8.31 9.24 9.52
C SER A 198 8.07 7.93 8.76
N TYR A 199 9.06 7.03 8.72
CA TYR A 199 8.93 5.75 8.02
C TYR A 199 7.92 4.80 8.67
N SER A 200 7.64 4.93 9.96
CA SER A 200 6.64 4.12 10.66
C SER A 200 5.20 4.37 10.20
N ALA A 201 4.93 5.49 9.49
CA ALA A 201 3.63 5.72 8.86
C ALA A 201 3.30 4.69 7.77
N ASN A 202 4.31 4.02 7.19
CA ASN A 202 4.16 2.98 6.20
C ASN A 202 3.96 1.63 6.88
N CYS A 203 2.76 1.34 7.31
CA CYS A 203 2.37 0.10 7.97
C CYS A 203 1.14 -0.54 7.27
N LEU A 204 0.72 -1.70 7.75
CA LEU A 204 -0.45 -2.42 7.22
C LEU A 204 -1.35 -2.84 8.39
N ALA A 205 -2.58 -2.32 8.42
CA ALA A 205 -3.58 -2.71 9.39
C ALA A 205 -4.46 -3.87 8.88
N LEU A 206 -4.54 -4.93 9.65
CA LEU A 206 -5.30 -6.15 9.35
C LEU A 206 -6.14 -6.55 10.58
N GLY A 207 -7.39 -6.10 10.60
CA GLY A 207 -8.27 -6.29 11.76
C GLY A 207 -7.72 -5.56 12.99
N ASN A 208 -7.33 -6.29 14.03
CA ASN A 208 -6.75 -5.74 15.26
C ASN A 208 -5.21 -5.70 15.27
N SER A 209 -4.58 -6.18 14.20
CA SER A 209 -3.12 -6.27 14.10
C SER A 209 -2.57 -5.24 13.11
N VAL A 210 -1.43 -4.64 13.45
CA VAL A 210 -0.71 -3.68 12.61
C VAL A 210 0.70 -4.23 12.35
N LEU A 211 0.98 -4.57 11.10
CA LEU A 211 2.33 -4.89 10.65
C LEU A 211 3.06 -3.57 10.40
N MET A 212 4.18 -3.34 11.07
CA MET A 212 4.92 -2.10 11.01
C MET A 212 6.43 -2.34 10.93
N PRO A 213 7.20 -1.39 10.39
CA PRO A 213 8.65 -1.53 10.40
C PRO A 213 9.19 -1.52 11.83
N ALA A 214 10.19 -2.37 12.10
CA ALA A 214 10.89 -2.43 13.38
C ALA A 214 11.72 -1.16 13.63
N GLY A 215 12.02 -0.90 14.91
CA GLY A 215 12.86 0.23 15.32
C GLY A 215 12.10 1.50 15.73
N PHE A 216 10.78 1.43 15.87
CA PHE A 216 9.93 2.57 16.27
C PHE A 216 9.13 2.26 17.57
N PRO A 217 9.81 2.02 18.70
CA PRO A 217 9.14 1.56 19.93
C PRO A 217 8.09 2.54 20.46
N ASN A 218 8.33 3.85 20.37
CA ASN A 218 7.36 4.86 20.81
C ASN A 218 6.07 4.82 19.97
N VAL A 219 6.20 4.63 18.68
CA VAL A 219 5.04 4.53 17.76
C VAL A 219 4.28 3.23 18.00
N SER A 220 5.00 2.13 18.18
CA SER A 220 4.43 0.82 18.55
C SER A 220 3.64 0.90 19.86
N GLU A 221 4.16 1.60 20.89
CA GLU A 221 3.46 1.82 22.14
C GLU A 221 2.18 2.66 21.96
N GLN A 222 2.22 3.71 21.17
CA GLN A 222 1.04 4.52 20.85
C GLN A 222 -0.03 3.70 20.14
N ILE A 223 0.33 2.87 19.16
CA ILE A 223 -0.61 1.97 18.47
C ILE A 223 -1.26 1.01 19.48
N ARG A 224 -0.47 0.40 20.38
CA ARG A 224 -0.98 -0.50 21.43
C ARG A 224 -1.87 0.20 22.43
N ALA A 225 -1.61 1.46 22.77
CA ALA A 225 -2.46 2.27 23.65
C ALA A 225 -3.88 2.47 23.09
N HIS A 226 -4.05 2.37 21.76
CA HIS A 226 -5.37 2.37 21.12
C HIS A 226 -6.01 0.97 21.01
N GLY A 227 -5.45 -0.04 21.68
CA GLY A 227 -6.01 -1.39 21.74
C GLY A 227 -5.67 -2.27 20.52
N LEU A 228 -4.70 -1.86 19.70
CA LEU A 228 -4.22 -2.63 18.55
C LEU A 228 -2.97 -3.43 18.93
N GLU A 229 -2.74 -4.54 18.24
CA GLU A 229 -1.53 -5.34 18.34
C GLU A 229 -0.52 -4.95 17.28
N THR A 230 0.78 -4.92 17.60
CA THR A 230 1.83 -4.60 16.61
C THR A 230 2.71 -5.80 16.33
N LEU A 231 2.96 -6.08 15.04
CA LEU A 231 3.98 -7.02 14.56
C LEU A 231 5.07 -6.20 13.86
N GLU A 232 6.26 -6.21 14.46
CA GLU A 232 7.39 -5.42 13.99
C GLU A 232 8.25 -6.26 13.04
N LEU A 233 8.50 -5.75 11.83
CA LEU A 233 9.24 -6.41 10.76
C LEU A 233 10.49 -5.61 10.39
N GLU A 234 11.63 -6.29 10.16
CA GLU A 234 12.87 -5.67 9.69
C GLU A 234 12.78 -5.23 8.22
#